data_1c7c28d9830c9ebb3d88ca671083700b
#
_entry.id   1c7c28d9830c9ebb3d88ca671083700b
#
_cell.length_a   1.000
_cell.length_b   1.000
_cell.length_c   1.000
_cell.angle_alpha   90.00
_cell.angle_beta   90.00
_cell.angle_gamma   90.00
#
_symmetry.space_group_name_H-M   'P 1'
#
loop_
_entity.id
_entity.type
_entity.pdbx_description
1 polymer ?
#
loop_
_entity_poly.entity_id
_entity_poly.type
_entity_poly.pdbx_seq_one_letter_code
_entity_poly.pdbx_strand_id
1 'polypeptide(L)'
;RQRQMCIRDRDMNEIIRNDWMKKEYLTITIGAPPAGRHVAWLQHSEKGNKVRIHAHESEGYKKIITDVTVIRCIGPFALCRIGLITGRTHQIRAHLAYLGHPVLGDIKYGNRKMNERTGTKTQALCAVRISFLDIPEENTLHYLSGKVIKLKDPQIVKQFDGLDKSRQEAVDVP
;
A
#
# COMPACT_ATOMS: atom_id res chain seq x y z
N ARG A 1 -5.73 -29.75 -16.74
CA ARG A 1 -6.04 -28.62 -15.83
C ARG A 1 -4.79 -28.07 -15.13
N GLN A 2 -3.92 -28.89 -14.52
CA GLN A 2 -2.68 -28.42 -13.87
C GLN A 2 -1.73 -27.69 -14.83
N ARG A 3 -1.52 -28.17 -16.05
CA ARG A 3 -0.65 -27.54 -17.06
C ARG A 3 -1.11 -26.14 -17.46
N GLN A 4 -2.43 -25.92 -17.61
CA GLN A 4 -3.00 -24.60 -17.91
C GLN A 4 -2.88 -23.62 -16.73
N MET A 5 -2.96 -24.12 -15.50
CA MET A 5 -2.76 -23.31 -14.30
C MET A 5 -1.31 -22.81 -14.23
N CYS A 6 -0.32 -23.69 -14.47
CA CYS A 6 1.09 -23.29 -14.51
C CYS A 6 1.43 -22.25 -15.61
N ILE A 7 0.76 -22.33 -16.77
CA ILE A 7 0.95 -21.35 -17.85
C ILE A 7 0.40 -19.99 -17.42
N ARG A 8 -0.81 -19.94 -16.90
CA ARG A 8 -1.43 -18.67 -16.42
C ARG A 8 -0.65 -18.05 -15.27
N ASP A 9 -0.11 -18.87 -14.36
CA ASP A 9 0.73 -18.37 -13.26
C ASP A 9 2.02 -17.74 -13.78
N ARG A 10 2.66 -18.38 -14.78
CA ARG A 10 3.85 -17.85 -15.46
C ARG A 10 3.52 -16.51 -16.13
N ASP A 11 2.43 -16.48 -16.90
CA ASP A 11 2.01 -15.32 -17.69
C ASP A 11 1.59 -14.15 -16.78
N MET A 12 0.91 -14.43 -15.64
CA MET A 12 0.63 -13.41 -14.62
C MET A 12 1.92 -12.89 -13.96
N ASN A 13 2.88 -13.75 -13.68
CA ASN A 13 4.18 -13.34 -13.16
C ASN A 13 4.96 -12.48 -14.17
N GLU A 14 4.80 -12.73 -15.46
CA GLU A 14 5.36 -11.89 -16.52
C GLU A 14 4.71 -10.49 -16.52
N ILE A 15 3.38 -10.40 -16.45
CA ILE A 15 2.64 -9.14 -16.31
C ILE A 15 3.16 -8.33 -15.11
N ILE A 16 3.38 -8.99 -13.98
CA ILE A 16 3.89 -8.34 -12.77
C ILE A 16 5.33 -7.86 -12.93
N ARG A 17 6.20 -8.67 -13.55
CA ARG A 17 7.62 -8.33 -13.75
C ARG A 17 7.84 -7.19 -14.73
N ASN A 18 7.00 -7.10 -15.76
CA ASN A 18 7.10 -6.10 -16.82
C ASN A 18 6.27 -4.84 -16.51
N ASP A 19 5.71 -4.73 -15.28
CA ASP A 19 4.89 -3.60 -14.83
C ASP A 19 3.67 -3.33 -15.74
N TRP A 20 3.13 -4.37 -16.43
CA TRP A 20 1.90 -4.27 -17.22
C TRP A 20 0.63 -4.21 -16.39
N MET A 21 0.78 -4.03 -15.08
CA MET A 21 -0.31 -3.91 -14.13
C MET A 21 -0.03 -2.82 -13.10
N LYS A 22 -0.91 -1.81 -13.03
CA LYS A 22 -0.87 -0.76 -12.01
C LYS A 22 -1.78 -1.12 -10.85
N LYS A 23 -1.32 -0.87 -9.64
CA LYS A 23 -2.05 -1.14 -8.39
C LYS A 23 -2.22 0.15 -7.61
N GLU A 24 -3.47 0.43 -7.18
CA GLU A 24 -3.76 1.51 -6.27
C GLU A 24 -4.31 0.96 -4.95
N TYR A 25 -3.90 1.59 -3.87
CA TYR A 25 -4.29 1.23 -2.50
C TYR A 25 -4.92 2.42 -1.81
N LEU A 26 -5.81 2.14 -0.84
CA LEU A 26 -6.15 3.09 0.21
C LEU A 26 -5.45 2.66 1.49
N THR A 27 -5.01 3.65 2.26
CA THR A 27 -4.39 3.44 3.56
C THR A 27 -4.77 4.56 4.52
N ILE A 28 -4.82 4.23 5.80
CA ILE A 28 -4.92 5.21 6.87
C ILE A 28 -3.53 5.38 7.45
N THR A 29 -3.02 6.61 7.46
CA THR A 29 -1.72 6.95 8.04
C THR A 29 -1.87 7.74 9.32
N ILE A 30 -0.84 7.67 10.17
CA ILE A 30 -0.70 8.55 11.34
C ILE A 30 0.02 9.79 10.86
N GLY A 31 -0.70 10.93 10.85
CA GLY A 31 -0.30 12.15 10.17
C GLY A 31 -0.53 12.10 8.66
N ALA A 32 -0.52 13.27 8.03
CA ALA A 32 -0.66 13.42 6.59
C ALA A 32 0.73 13.40 5.92
N PRO A 33 1.07 12.35 5.15
CA PRO A 33 2.33 12.32 4.43
C PRO A 33 2.38 13.40 3.35
N PRO A 34 3.57 13.88 2.95
CA PRO A 34 3.71 14.76 1.81
C PRO A 34 3.08 14.13 0.57
N ALA A 35 2.23 14.90 -0.13
CA ALA A 35 1.64 14.45 -1.39
C ALA A 35 2.68 14.48 -2.51
N GLY A 36 2.50 13.60 -3.51
CA GLY A 36 3.36 13.54 -4.68
C GLY A 36 4.14 12.24 -4.81
N ARG A 37 5.15 12.28 -5.67
CA ARG A 37 6.01 11.13 -5.98
C ARG A 37 7.20 11.07 -5.04
N HIS A 38 7.36 9.93 -4.36
CA HIS A 38 8.48 9.65 -3.48
C HIS A 38 9.35 8.55 -4.04
N VAL A 39 10.66 8.80 -4.10
CA VAL A 39 11.67 7.86 -4.56
C VAL A 39 12.61 7.56 -3.40
N ALA A 40 12.89 6.29 -3.19
CA ALA A 40 13.82 5.82 -2.16
C ALA A 40 14.40 4.46 -2.58
N TRP A 41 15.26 3.89 -1.75
CA TRP A 41 15.89 2.59 -1.96
C TRP A 41 15.57 1.64 -0.83
N LEU A 42 15.21 0.41 -1.19
CA LEU A 42 14.77 -0.62 -0.27
C LEU A 42 15.84 -1.70 -0.17
N GLN A 43 16.29 -1.95 1.06
CA GLN A 43 17.15 -3.04 1.43
C GLN A 43 16.35 -4.14 2.13
N HIS A 44 16.50 -5.38 1.68
CA HIS A 44 15.97 -6.53 2.43
C HIS A 44 16.88 -6.82 3.63
N SER A 45 16.27 -6.98 4.80
CA SER A 45 17.01 -7.45 5.97
C SER A 45 17.15 -8.98 5.90
N GLU A 46 18.35 -9.48 6.10
CA GLU A 46 18.62 -10.93 6.19
C GLU A 46 17.92 -11.59 7.37
N LYS A 47 17.63 -10.83 8.43
CA LYS A 47 16.93 -11.32 9.61
C LYS A 47 15.53 -10.74 9.71
N GLY A 48 14.50 -11.61 9.81
CA GLY A 48 13.17 -11.23 10.28
C GLY A 48 12.19 -10.66 9.25
N ASN A 49 12.35 -10.93 7.95
CA ASN A 49 11.40 -10.51 6.90
C ASN A 49 10.99 -9.01 7.01
N LYS A 50 11.95 -8.14 7.39
CA LYS A 50 11.80 -6.69 7.42
C LYS A 50 12.56 -6.08 6.24
N VAL A 51 12.16 -4.88 5.86
CA VAL A 51 12.89 -4.06 4.89
C VAL A 51 13.30 -2.75 5.55
N ARG A 52 14.40 -2.16 5.09
CA ARG A 52 14.84 -0.82 5.47
C ARG A 52 14.78 0.08 4.26
N ILE A 53 14.46 1.34 4.49
CA ILE A 53 14.41 2.36 3.44
C ILE A 53 15.57 3.33 3.63
N HIS A 54 16.18 3.70 2.51
CA HIS A 54 17.34 4.57 2.43
C HIS A 54 17.10 5.69 1.40
N ALA A 55 17.69 6.87 1.65
CA ALA A 55 17.57 8.02 0.74
C ALA A 55 18.41 7.85 -0.53
N HIS A 56 19.50 7.09 -0.45
CA HIS A 56 20.49 6.96 -1.54
C HIS A 56 20.64 5.52 -2.00
N GLU A 57 21.00 5.38 -3.26
CA GLU A 57 21.34 4.09 -3.86
C GLU A 57 22.60 3.49 -3.23
N SER A 58 22.60 2.17 -3.08
CA SER A 58 23.75 1.39 -2.70
C SER A 58 23.67 0.00 -3.33
N GLU A 59 24.77 -0.71 -3.36
CA GLU A 59 24.81 -2.07 -3.91
C GLU A 59 23.79 -2.99 -3.21
N GLY A 60 23.03 -3.75 -3.98
CA GLY A 60 21.99 -4.64 -3.48
C GLY A 60 20.66 -3.96 -3.08
N TYR A 61 20.58 -2.61 -3.09
CA TYR A 61 19.34 -1.90 -2.80
C TYR A 61 18.44 -1.84 -4.04
N LYS A 62 17.15 -1.91 -3.83
CA LYS A 62 16.16 -1.85 -4.92
C LYS A 62 15.44 -0.51 -4.90
N LYS A 63 15.48 0.22 -6.01
CA LYS A 63 14.72 1.46 -6.18
C LYS A 63 13.24 1.20 -5.97
N ILE A 64 12.58 2.06 -5.20
CA ILE A 64 11.14 2.08 -4.99
C ILE A 64 10.57 3.44 -5.33
N ILE A 65 9.38 3.43 -5.94
CA ILE A 65 8.65 4.65 -6.31
C ILE A 65 7.21 4.48 -5.85
N THR A 66 6.74 5.45 -5.07
CA THR A 66 5.41 5.45 -4.47
C THR A 66 4.77 6.82 -4.68
N ASP A 67 3.61 6.86 -5.32
CA ASP A 67 2.82 8.07 -5.48
C ASP A 67 1.82 8.17 -4.33
N VAL A 68 1.80 9.31 -3.64
CA VAL A 68 0.95 9.56 -2.47
C VAL A 68 -0.02 10.69 -2.77
N THR A 69 -1.31 10.45 -2.54
CA THR A 69 -2.36 11.47 -2.58
C THR A 69 -3.13 11.45 -1.27
N VAL A 70 -3.12 12.54 -0.52
CA VAL A 70 -3.94 12.68 0.68
C VAL A 70 -5.36 13.02 0.23
N ILE A 71 -6.34 12.19 0.60
CA ILE A 71 -7.75 12.37 0.25
C ILE A 71 -8.45 13.22 1.29
N ARG A 72 -8.28 12.86 2.58
CA ARG A 72 -8.98 13.50 3.70
C ARG A 72 -8.22 13.28 5.00
N CYS A 73 -8.35 14.23 5.93
CA CYS A 73 -7.77 14.12 7.27
C CYS A 73 -8.87 14.17 8.33
N ILE A 74 -8.69 13.39 9.41
CA ILE A 74 -9.51 13.41 10.63
C ILE A 74 -8.55 13.39 11.83
N GLY A 75 -8.45 14.53 12.53
CA GLY A 75 -7.51 14.66 13.64
C GLY A 75 -6.07 14.30 13.25
N PRO A 76 -5.43 13.35 13.94
CA PRO A 76 -4.06 12.94 13.63
C PRO A 76 -3.97 11.88 12.52
N PHE A 77 -5.05 11.57 11.81
CA PHE A 77 -5.09 10.53 10.79
C PHE A 77 -5.35 11.10 9.41
N ALA A 78 -4.79 10.48 8.38
CA ALA A 78 -5.08 10.79 7.00
C ALA A 78 -5.49 9.52 6.22
N LEU A 79 -6.54 9.65 5.42
CA LEU A 79 -6.88 8.68 4.39
C LEU A 79 -6.11 9.03 3.12
N CYS A 80 -5.25 8.12 2.68
CA CYS A 80 -4.38 8.34 1.53
C CYS A 80 -4.66 7.31 0.43
N ARG A 81 -4.56 7.75 -0.83
CA ARG A 81 -4.44 6.89 -1.99
C ARG A 81 -2.97 6.73 -2.34
N ILE A 82 -2.57 5.49 -2.55
CA ILE A 82 -1.19 5.12 -2.87
C ILE A 82 -1.17 4.45 -4.23
N GLY A 83 -0.42 5.04 -5.17
CA GLY A 83 -0.07 4.43 -6.45
C GLY A 83 1.30 3.76 -6.35
N LEU A 84 1.38 2.48 -6.71
CA LEU A 84 2.66 1.78 -6.80
C LEU A 84 3.17 1.81 -8.23
N ILE A 85 4.33 2.44 -8.44
CA ILE A 85 5.10 2.33 -9.67
C ILE A 85 6.00 1.10 -9.61
N THR A 86 6.54 0.79 -8.43
CA THR A 86 7.28 -0.44 -8.15
C THR A 86 6.52 -1.24 -7.08
N GLY A 87 6.57 -2.57 -7.13
CA GLY A 87 5.81 -3.45 -6.23
C GLY A 87 6.70 -4.34 -5.35
N ARG A 88 7.52 -3.76 -4.46
CA ARG A 88 8.40 -4.53 -3.58
C ARG A 88 7.71 -4.93 -2.28
N THR A 89 8.16 -6.02 -1.70
CA THR A 89 7.65 -6.53 -0.40
C THR A 89 7.66 -5.43 0.65
N HIS A 90 6.52 -5.25 1.33
CA HIS A 90 6.31 -4.23 2.37
C HIS A 90 6.54 -2.77 1.93
N GLN A 91 6.66 -2.49 0.62
CA GLN A 91 7.04 -1.16 0.13
C GLN A 91 6.21 -0.05 0.73
N ILE A 92 4.87 -0.07 0.61
CA ILE A 92 3.98 0.99 1.13
C ILE A 92 4.22 1.21 2.62
N ARG A 93 4.22 0.14 3.40
CA ARG A 93 4.32 0.16 4.86
C ARG A 93 5.63 0.77 5.35
N ALA A 94 6.74 0.29 4.79
CA ALA A 94 8.07 0.75 5.17
C ALA A 94 8.35 2.16 4.63
N HIS A 95 7.90 2.49 3.42
CA HIS A 95 8.13 3.80 2.81
C HIS A 95 7.35 4.89 3.55
N LEU A 96 6.06 4.67 3.87
CA LEU A 96 5.27 5.63 4.65
C LEU A 96 5.83 5.81 6.07
N ALA A 97 6.31 4.72 6.71
CA ALA A 97 6.97 4.82 8.01
C ALA A 97 8.29 5.62 7.92
N TYR A 98 9.08 5.44 6.86
CA TYR A 98 10.29 6.21 6.59
C TYR A 98 10.00 7.70 6.41
N LEU A 99 8.87 8.04 5.75
CA LEU A 99 8.40 9.43 5.62
C LEU A 99 7.84 10.02 6.93
N GLY A 100 7.84 9.26 8.04
CA GLY A 100 7.32 9.71 9.33
C GLY A 100 5.81 9.51 9.53
N HIS A 101 5.13 8.89 8.55
CA HIS A 101 3.68 8.73 8.53
C HIS A 101 3.28 7.25 8.40
N PRO A 102 3.54 6.42 9.44
CA PRO A 102 3.31 4.99 9.37
C PRO A 102 1.83 4.65 9.18
N VAL A 103 1.58 3.49 8.58
CA VAL A 103 0.24 2.93 8.43
C VAL A 103 -0.36 2.60 9.79
N LEU A 104 -1.60 3.02 10.04
CA LEU A 104 -2.35 2.69 11.26
C LEU A 104 -2.57 1.18 11.35
N GLY A 105 -2.40 0.62 12.56
CA GLY A 105 -2.53 -0.82 12.81
C GLY A 105 -1.33 -1.65 12.34
N ASP A 106 -0.29 -1.03 11.78
CA ASP A 106 0.92 -1.76 11.39
C ASP A 106 1.76 -2.10 12.64
N ILE A 107 1.91 -3.41 12.91
CA ILE A 107 2.70 -3.89 14.06
C ILE A 107 4.21 -3.93 13.78
N LYS A 108 4.62 -3.86 12.51
CA LYS A 108 6.01 -4.04 12.09
C LYS A 108 6.74 -2.71 11.87
N TYR A 109 6.06 -1.74 11.27
CA TYR A 109 6.58 -0.41 10.92
C TYR A 109 5.77 0.72 11.56
N GLY A 110 4.68 0.40 12.26
CA GLY A 110 3.72 1.35 12.79
C GLY A 110 4.07 1.92 14.17
N ASN A 111 3.14 2.70 14.69
CA ASN A 111 3.21 3.29 16.03
C ASN A 111 2.33 2.50 17.00
N ARG A 112 2.96 1.75 17.92
CA ARG A 112 2.26 0.88 18.87
C ARG A 112 1.27 1.65 19.75
N LYS A 113 1.65 2.82 20.29
CA LYS A 113 0.80 3.63 21.16
C LYS A 113 -0.48 4.07 20.46
N MET A 114 -0.35 4.51 19.20
CA MET A 114 -1.51 4.93 18.39
C MET A 114 -2.40 3.75 18.01
N ASN A 115 -1.80 2.59 17.70
CA ASN A 115 -2.56 1.37 17.41
C ASN A 115 -3.38 0.91 18.62
N GLU A 116 -2.79 0.93 19.82
CA GLU A 116 -3.47 0.60 21.09
C GLU A 116 -4.59 1.61 21.38
N ARG A 117 -4.32 2.92 21.23
CA ARG A 117 -5.30 3.99 21.45
C ARG A 117 -6.54 3.87 20.55
N THR A 118 -6.37 3.45 19.32
CA THR A 118 -7.47 3.30 18.34
C THR A 118 -8.08 1.89 18.33
N GLY A 119 -7.53 0.95 19.12
CA GLY A 119 -7.93 -0.45 19.08
C GLY A 119 -7.65 -1.15 17.74
N THR A 120 -6.82 -0.55 16.87
CA THR A 120 -6.54 -1.07 15.52
C THR A 120 -5.45 -2.14 15.59
N LYS A 121 -5.82 -3.40 15.33
CA LYS A 121 -4.93 -4.57 15.45
C LYS A 121 -4.29 -5.02 14.14
N THR A 122 -4.83 -4.55 13.01
CA THR A 122 -4.37 -4.93 11.66
C THR A 122 -4.09 -3.70 10.82
N GLN A 123 -3.11 -3.81 9.93
CA GLN A 123 -2.71 -2.69 9.07
C GLN A 123 -3.89 -2.16 8.24
N ALA A 124 -4.19 -0.88 8.35
CA ALA A 124 -5.21 -0.19 7.57
C ALA A 124 -4.69 0.09 6.15
N LEU A 125 -4.62 -0.96 5.33
CA LEU A 125 -4.12 -0.94 3.95
C LEU A 125 -4.98 -1.88 3.10
N CYS A 126 -5.58 -1.35 2.03
CA CYS A 126 -6.51 -2.07 1.17
C CYS A 126 -6.18 -1.80 -0.31
N ALA A 127 -6.01 -2.87 -1.11
CA ALA A 127 -5.95 -2.73 -2.56
C ALA A 127 -7.34 -2.40 -3.10
N VAL A 128 -7.46 -1.29 -3.84
CA VAL A 128 -8.77 -0.80 -4.30
C VAL A 128 -8.91 -0.75 -5.82
N ARG A 129 -7.79 -0.78 -6.54
CA ARG A 129 -7.82 -0.76 -7.99
C ARG A 129 -6.63 -1.51 -8.58
N ILE A 130 -6.92 -2.28 -9.61
CA ILE A 130 -5.95 -2.89 -10.52
C ILE A 130 -6.30 -2.43 -11.93
N SER A 131 -5.32 -1.91 -12.66
CA SER A 131 -5.47 -1.54 -14.07
C SER A 131 -4.43 -2.31 -14.87
N PHE A 132 -4.88 -3.09 -15.83
CA PHE A 132 -4.00 -3.78 -16.75
C PHE A 132 -3.67 -2.82 -17.90
N LEU A 133 -2.38 -2.73 -18.24
CA LEU A 133 -1.89 -1.98 -19.37
C LEU A 133 -1.99 -2.84 -20.63
N ASP A 134 -1.27 -2.45 -21.66
CA ASP A 134 -1.18 -3.24 -22.88
C ASP A 134 -0.32 -4.48 -22.65
N ILE A 135 -0.94 -5.65 -22.71
CA ILE A 135 -0.32 -6.96 -22.50
C ILE A 135 -0.10 -7.55 -23.90
N PRO A 136 1.10 -8.06 -24.23
CA PRO A 136 1.37 -8.68 -25.54
C PRO A 136 0.41 -9.83 -25.87
N GLU A 137 0.11 -10.00 -27.16
CA GLU A 137 -0.84 -11.04 -27.65
C GLU A 137 -0.38 -12.47 -27.34
N GLU A 138 0.93 -12.70 -27.24
CA GLU A 138 1.54 -13.99 -26.91
C GLU A 138 1.26 -14.43 -25.48
N ASN A 139 0.90 -13.49 -24.60
CA ASN A 139 0.53 -13.78 -23.23
C ASN A 139 -0.93 -14.27 -23.17
N THR A 140 -1.16 -15.44 -22.57
CA THR A 140 -2.53 -16.03 -22.49
C THR A 140 -3.54 -15.16 -21.74
N LEU A 141 -3.07 -14.13 -21.03
CA LEU A 141 -3.87 -13.15 -20.30
C LEU A 141 -4.03 -11.82 -21.06
N HIS A 142 -3.64 -11.76 -22.34
CA HIS A 142 -3.81 -10.57 -23.20
C HIS A 142 -5.23 -9.99 -23.12
N TYR A 143 -6.25 -10.84 -22.98
CA TYR A 143 -7.66 -10.42 -22.85
C TYR A 143 -7.94 -9.49 -21.64
N LEU A 144 -6.97 -9.34 -20.72
CA LEU A 144 -7.03 -8.38 -19.61
C LEU A 144 -6.56 -6.97 -20.03
N SER A 145 -5.93 -6.79 -21.18
CA SER A 145 -5.44 -5.48 -21.67
C SER A 145 -6.52 -4.43 -21.57
N GLY A 146 -6.18 -3.26 -21.01
CA GLY A 146 -7.07 -2.14 -20.81
C GLY A 146 -8.14 -2.32 -19.73
N LYS A 147 -8.27 -3.53 -19.14
CA LYS A 147 -9.28 -3.77 -18.10
C LYS A 147 -8.89 -3.14 -16.77
N VAL A 148 -9.92 -2.65 -16.07
CA VAL A 148 -9.79 -2.06 -14.75
C VAL A 148 -10.72 -2.79 -13.78
N ILE A 149 -10.15 -3.31 -12.71
CA ILE A 149 -10.88 -3.92 -11.60
C ILE A 149 -10.85 -2.93 -10.44
N LYS A 150 -12.02 -2.57 -9.91
CA LYS A 150 -12.16 -1.65 -8.78
C LYS A 150 -12.95 -2.34 -7.67
N LEU A 151 -12.51 -2.16 -6.44
CA LEU A 151 -13.27 -2.55 -5.26
C LEU A 151 -14.37 -1.52 -5.03
N LYS A 152 -15.64 -1.97 -4.97
CA LYS A 152 -16.76 -1.14 -4.56
C LYS A 152 -16.79 -1.08 -3.03
N ASP A 153 -17.05 0.11 -2.48
CA ASP A 153 -17.24 0.35 -1.04
C ASP A 153 -16.15 -0.28 -0.13
N PRO A 154 -14.87 0.12 -0.29
CA PRO A 154 -13.80 -0.43 0.53
C PRO A 154 -14.03 -0.12 2.01
N GLN A 155 -14.03 -1.14 2.85
CA GLN A 155 -14.29 -1.02 4.30
C GLN A 155 -13.34 -0.06 5.02
N ILE A 156 -12.15 0.18 4.49
CA ILE A 156 -11.18 1.13 5.03
C ILE A 156 -11.73 2.57 5.10
N VAL A 157 -12.65 2.95 4.22
CA VAL A 157 -13.32 4.26 4.26
C VAL A 157 -14.22 4.34 5.48
N LYS A 158 -15.02 3.30 5.74
CA LYS A 158 -15.87 3.22 6.94
C LYS A 158 -15.03 3.21 8.23
N GLN A 159 -13.91 2.48 8.20
CA GLN A 159 -12.96 2.47 9.31
C GLN A 159 -12.41 3.87 9.58
N PHE A 160 -12.05 4.62 8.53
CA PHE A 160 -11.56 5.98 8.67
C PHE A 160 -12.63 6.93 9.23
N ASP A 161 -13.88 6.85 8.73
CA ASP A 161 -15.01 7.65 9.22
C ASP A 161 -15.32 7.36 10.70
N GLY A 162 -15.11 6.11 11.14
CA GLY A 162 -15.27 5.73 12.55
C GLY A 162 -14.27 6.35 13.51
N LEU A 163 -13.08 6.80 13.02
CA LEU A 163 -12.08 7.46 13.86
C LEU A 163 -12.52 8.84 14.38
N ASP A 164 -13.49 9.46 13.72
CA ASP A 164 -14.07 10.74 14.17
C ASP A 164 -14.99 10.55 15.38
N LYS A 165 -15.81 9.49 15.37
CA LYS A 165 -16.77 9.18 16.43
C LYS A 165 -16.09 8.82 17.76
N SER A 166 -15.00 8.07 17.70
CA SER A 166 -14.24 7.69 18.91
C SER A 166 -13.58 8.89 19.62
N ARG A 167 -13.51 10.05 18.97
CA ARG A 167 -12.99 11.30 19.53
C ARG A 167 -14.07 12.07 20.28
N GLN A 168 -15.33 12.04 19.80
CA GLN A 168 -16.46 12.68 20.47
C GLN A 168 -16.79 11.97 21.78
N GLU A 169 -16.78 10.63 21.80
CA GLU A 169 -17.02 9.84 23.03
C GLU A 169 -15.93 10.01 24.08
N ALA A 170 -14.68 10.34 23.69
CA ALA A 170 -13.58 10.58 24.63
C ALA A 170 -13.59 11.99 25.26
N VAL A 171 -14.39 12.92 24.74
CA VAL A 171 -14.55 14.29 25.27
C VAL A 171 -15.76 14.40 26.20
N ASP A 172 -16.73 13.49 26.07
CA ASP A 172 -18.00 13.49 26.83
C ASP A 172 -17.95 12.64 28.12
N VAL A 173 -16.75 12.27 28.62
CA VAL A 173 -16.61 11.65 29.95
C VAL A 173 -16.38 12.77 30.98
N PRO A 174 -17.34 13.01 31.89
CA PRO A 174 -17.27 14.04 32.92
C PRO A 174 -16.17 13.81 33.95
#